data_cab83d2b94b07f296b47293bd89a03b7
#
_entry.id   cab83d2b94b07f296b47293bd89a03b7
#
_cell.length_a   1.000
_cell.length_b   1.000
_cell.length_c   1.000
_cell.angle_alpha   90.00
_cell.angle_beta   90.00
_cell.angle_gamma   90.00
#
_symmetry.space_group_name_H-M   'P 1'
#
loop_
_entity.id
_entity.type
_entity.pdbx_description
1 polymer ?
#
loop_
_entity_poly.entity_id
_entity_poly.type
_entity_poly.pdbx_seq_one_letter_code
_entity_poly.pdbx_strand_id
1 'polypeptide(L)'
;MDKDLDISGPSICIPFSRMHYGIDDDIPITSEFVERAFTRYGKIRSVVLKLHSSEITHAGPVPKIEHYYRFIIHFERWHVENGEARYVRSIMMSPNPDANIKLAYDGPWYWKFFALRHQLHRSPSSSSSSSSYRIKDSEF
;
A
#
# COMPACT_ATOMS: atom_id res chain seq x y z
N MET A 1 -24.73 -16.41 9.67
CA MET A 1 -23.90 -16.50 10.60
C MET A 1 -22.62 -15.92 10.31
N ASP A 2 -22.23 -15.15 11.16
CA ASP A 2 -21.06 -14.48 10.87
C ASP A 2 -19.85 -15.19 11.13
N LYS A 3 -19.95 -16.39 11.49
CA LYS A 3 -18.77 -17.14 11.62
C LYS A 3 -18.12 -17.24 10.28
N ASP A 4 -18.82 -16.94 9.23
CA ASP A 4 -18.16 -16.98 7.95
C ASP A 4 -17.49 -15.68 7.65
N LEU A 5 -17.61 -14.69 8.46
CA LEU A 5 -17.00 -13.43 8.21
C LEU A 5 -15.53 -13.51 8.52
N ASP A 6 -14.71 -13.34 7.53
CA ASP A 6 -13.28 -13.39 7.73
C ASP A 6 -12.78 -12.00 8.05
N ILE A 7 -12.72 -11.66 9.32
CA ILE A 7 -12.31 -10.32 9.70
C ILE A 7 -10.80 -10.14 9.65
N SER A 8 -10.08 -11.15 9.25
CA SER A 8 -8.65 -10.94 9.02
C SER A 8 -8.41 -10.36 7.64
N GLY A 9 -9.35 -10.46 6.75
CA GLY A 9 -9.17 -9.91 5.43
C GLY A 9 -10.01 -8.69 5.21
N PRO A 10 -9.68 -7.94 4.19
CA PRO A 10 -8.61 -8.16 3.24
C PRO A 10 -7.28 -7.64 3.77
N SER A 11 -6.19 -8.08 3.14
CA SER A 11 -4.88 -7.48 3.41
C SER A 11 -4.74 -6.25 2.56
N ILE A 12 -3.81 -5.38 2.92
CA ILE A 12 -3.64 -4.10 2.25
C ILE A 12 -2.29 -4.05 1.56
N CYS A 13 -2.26 -3.42 0.41
CA CYS A 13 -1.02 -3.20 -0.32
C CYS A 13 -0.79 -1.71 -0.48
N ILE A 14 0.40 -1.23 -0.08
CA ILE A 14 0.86 0.10 -0.40
C ILE A 14 1.86 -0.08 -1.53
N PRO A 15 1.47 0.18 -2.77
CA PRO A 15 2.36 -0.14 -3.89
C PRO A 15 3.57 0.76 -4.01
N PHE A 16 3.50 1.93 -3.43
CA PHE A 16 4.63 2.84 -3.50
C PHE A 16 4.73 3.63 -2.22
N SER A 17 5.89 3.57 -1.56
CA SER A 17 6.17 4.38 -0.39
C SER A 17 7.56 4.93 -0.49
N ARG A 18 7.73 6.19 -0.10
CA ARG A 18 9.06 6.74 0.03
C ARG A 18 9.78 5.96 1.11
N MET A 19 11.10 6.04 1.09
CA MET A 19 11.89 5.30 2.05
C MET A 19 12.22 6.09 3.30
N HIS A 20 12.05 7.41 3.24
CA HIS A 20 12.35 8.28 4.37
C HIS A 20 11.31 9.37 4.47
N TYR A 21 11.22 9.99 5.63
CA TYR A 21 10.28 11.09 5.81
C TYR A 21 10.92 12.13 6.73
N GLY A 22 10.19 13.17 7.04
CA GLY A 22 10.70 14.25 7.87
C GLY A 22 11.14 15.41 7.02
N ILE A 23 11.44 16.51 7.66
CA ILE A 23 11.81 17.74 6.97
C ILE A 23 13.00 17.55 6.07
N ASP A 24 14.00 16.81 6.52
CA ASP A 24 15.18 16.59 5.74
C ASP A 24 15.21 15.25 5.04
N ASP A 25 14.09 14.55 5.03
CA ASP A 25 14.02 13.23 4.41
C ASP A 25 15.06 12.28 4.96
N ASP A 26 15.30 12.35 6.25
CA ASP A 26 16.35 11.54 6.84
C ASP A 26 15.84 10.53 7.85
N ILE A 27 14.55 10.48 8.11
CA ILE A 27 14.01 9.51 9.05
C ILE A 27 13.50 8.31 8.26
N PRO A 28 14.05 7.13 8.49
CA PRO A 28 13.65 5.98 7.68
C PRO A 28 12.22 5.53 7.99
N ILE A 29 11.52 5.15 6.94
CA ILE A 29 10.21 4.57 7.09
C ILE A 29 10.43 3.08 7.29
N THR A 30 9.98 2.57 8.44
CA THR A 30 10.23 1.19 8.80
C THR A 30 8.91 0.42 8.85
N SER A 31 9.01 -0.90 8.96
CA SER A 31 7.83 -1.71 9.11
C SER A 31 7.08 -1.33 10.36
N GLU A 32 7.79 -0.98 11.42
CA GLU A 32 7.15 -0.58 12.67
C GLU A 32 6.40 0.73 12.50
N PHE A 33 6.93 1.65 11.72
CA PHE A 33 6.26 2.91 11.48
C PHE A 33 4.93 2.65 10.76
N VAL A 34 4.97 1.78 9.75
CA VAL A 34 3.77 1.45 8.99
C VAL A 34 2.78 0.70 9.88
N GLU A 35 3.29 -0.24 10.65
CA GLU A 35 2.42 -1.00 11.53
C GLU A 35 1.68 -0.08 12.47
N ARG A 36 2.38 0.85 13.07
CA ARG A 36 1.77 1.78 13.99
C ARG A 36 0.69 2.60 13.33
N ALA A 37 0.91 3.02 12.09
CA ALA A 37 -0.06 3.83 11.39
C ALA A 37 -1.33 3.05 11.07
N PHE A 38 -1.21 1.77 10.86
CA PHE A 38 -2.36 0.97 10.46
C PHE A 38 -3.07 0.25 11.60
N THR A 39 -2.57 0.37 12.83
CA THR A 39 -3.27 -0.24 13.96
C THR A 39 -4.62 0.39 14.20
N ARG A 40 -4.85 1.57 13.66
CA ARG A 40 -6.17 2.19 13.79
C ARG A 40 -7.24 1.38 13.08
N TYR A 41 -6.86 0.55 12.13
CA TYR A 41 -7.82 -0.22 11.37
C TYR A 41 -7.98 -1.65 11.89
N GLY A 42 -7.01 -2.15 12.60
CA GLY A 42 -7.11 -3.51 13.10
C GLY A 42 -5.85 -3.97 13.79
N LYS A 43 -5.89 -5.17 14.29
CA LYS A 43 -4.74 -5.79 14.90
C LYS A 43 -3.90 -6.36 13.78
N ILE A 44 -2.65 -5.95 13.70
CA ILE A 44 -1.77 -6.33 12.61
C ILE A 44 -1.12 -7.67 12.89
N ARG A 45 -1.12 -8.56 11.90
CA ARG A 45 -0.43 -9.81 12.02
C ARG A 45 0.99 -9.69 11.52
N SER A 46 1.18 -9.03 10.40
CA SER A 46 2.53 -8.85 9.87
C SER A 46 2.55 -7.73 8.86
N VAL A 47 3.70 -7.11 8.70
CA VAL A 47 3.94 -6.11 7.68
C VAL A 47 5.12 -6.60 6.87
N VAL A 48 4.94 -6.76 5.58
CA VAL A 48 5.99 -7.23 4.69
C VAL A 48 6.52 -6.04 3.93
N LEU A 49 7.82 -5.83 4.01
CA LEU A 49 8.47 -4.72 3.32
C LEU A 49 9.27 -5.26 2.15
N LYS A 50 9.08 -4.68 0.99
CA LYS A 50 9.86 -5.04 -0.18
C LYS A 50 10.48 -3.82 -0.79
N LEU A 51 11.73 -3.94 -1.18
CA LEU A 51 12.44 -2.86 -1.82
C LEU A 51 12.34 -3.04 -3.32
N HIS A 52 11.95 -2.00 -4.00
CA HIS A 52 11.81 -2.02 -5.45
C HIS A 52 12.60 -0.89 -6.06
N SER A 53 12.88 -0.99 -7.33
CA SER A 53 13.58 0.04 -8.08
C SER A 53 12.90 0.21 -9.41
N SER A 54 12.91 1.43 -9.92
CA SER A 54 12.43 1.66 -11.25
C SER A 54 13.38 2.63 -11.93
N GLU A 55 13.49 2.51 -13.24
CA GLU A 55 14.36 3.34 -13.99
C GLU A 55 13.57 4.45 -14.64
N ILE A 56 14.02 5.68 -14.47
CA ILE A 56 13.36 6.83 -15.04
C ILE A 56 14.22 7.33 -16.17
N THR A 57 13.85 6.98 -17.39
CA THR A 57 14.69 7.28 -18.53
C THR A 57 14.46 8.65 -19.09
N HIS A 58 13.31 9.23 -18.84
CA HIS A 58 13.04 10.53 -19.38
C HIS A 58 13.56 11.66 -18.52
N ALA A 59 14.26 11.35 -17.46
CA ALA A 59 14.73 12.37 -16.57
C ALA A 59 15.96 13.07 -17.05
N GLY A 60 16.53 12.67 -18.19
CA GLY A 60 17.72 13.31 -18.70
C GLY A 60 18.46 12.35 -19.58
N PRO A 61 19.65 12.73 -20.01
CA PRO A 61 20.43 11.87 -20.89
C PRO A 61 20.89 10.59 -20.21
N VAL A 62 21.03 10.62 -18.90
CA VAL A 62 21.45 9.43 -18.17
C VAL A 62 20.26 8.87 -17.42
N PRO A 63 19.95 7.59 -17.55
CA PRO A 63 18.84 7.01 -16.83
C PRO A 63 19.04 7.13 -15.34
N LYS A 64 17.97 7.36 -14.63
CA LYS A 64 18.02 7.52 -13.21
C LYS A 64 17.26 6.38 -12.57
N ILE A 65 17.82 5.79 -11.54
CA ILE A 65 17.16 4.71 -10.83
C ILE A 65 16.58 5.24 -9.54
N GLU A 66 15.31 4.99 -9.33
CA GLU A 66 14.65 5.44 -8.16
C GLU A 66 14.25 4.24 -7.34
N HIS A 67 14.52 4.28 -6.05
CA HIS A 67 14.18 3.19 -5.15
C HIS A 67 12.96 3.57 -4.34
N TYR A 68 12.13 2.60 -4.03
CA TYR A 68 10.97 2.84 -3.21
C TYR A 68 10.59 1.56 -2.50
N TYR A 69 9.76 1.69 -1.47
CA TYR A 69 9.29 0.55 -0.72
C TYR A 69 7.87 0.19 -1.14
N ARG A 70 7.57 -1.09 -1.05
CA ARG A 70 6.21 -1.58 -1.17
C ARG A 70 5.92 -2.32 0.11
N PHE A 71 4.77 -2.06 0.71
CA PHE A 71 4.39 -2.70 1.96
C PHE A 71 3.14 -3.52 1.75
N ILE A 72 3.08 -4.67 2.40
CA ILE A 72 1.88 -5.47 2.43
C ILE A 72 1.54 -5.68 3.90
N ILE A 73 0.33 -5.33 4.27
CA ILE A 73 -0.10 -5.38 5.66
C ILE A 73 -1.15 -6.45 5.79
N HIS A 74 -0.87 -7.44 6.63
CA HIS A 74 -1.82 -8.51 6.90
C HIS A 74 -2.38 -8.30 8.28
N PHE A 75 -3.70 -8.37 8.39
CA PHE A 75 -4.35 -8.17 9.67
C PHE A 75 -4.66 -9.50 10.32
N GLU A 76 -4.56 -9.53 11.63
CA GLU A 76 -5.07 -10.64 12.38
C GLU A 76 -6.59 -10.46 12.47
N ARG A 77 -7.04 -9.24 12.68
CA ARG A 77 -8.45 -8.92 12.60
C ARG A 77 -8.62 -7.43 12.43
N TRP A 78 -9.61 -7.04 11.66
CA TRP A 78 -9.95 -5.65 11.51
C TRP A 78 -10.83 -5.23 12.69
N HIS A 79 -10.75 -3.96 13.07
CA HIS A 79 -11.56 -3.44 14.16
C HIS A 79 -12.93 -3.07 13.59
N VAL A 80 -13.73 -4.08 13.25
CA VAL A 80 -14.99 -3.82 12.57
C VAL A 80 -15.99 -3.11 13.45
N GLU A 81 -15.73 -3.04 14.74
CA GLU A 81 -16.60 -2.32 15.65
C GLU A 81 -16.31 -0.81 15.58
N ASN A 82 -15.23 -0.41 14.96
CA ASN A 82 -14.85 0.99 14.85
C ASN A 82 -15.34 1.54 13.52
N GLY A 83 -15.95 2.71 13.54
CA GLY A 83 -16.56 3.23 12.32
C GLY A 83 -15.57 3.52 11.21
N GLU A 84 -14.42 4.09 11.55
CA GLU A 84 -13.43 4.39 10.54
C GLU A 84 -12.88 3.12 9.94
N ALA A 85 -12.54 2.16 10.78
CA ALA A 85 -11.99 0.90 10.27
C ALA A 85 -13.01 0.17 9.42
N ARG A 86 -14.26 0.20 9.83
CA ARG A 86 -15.31 -0.45 9.08
C ARG A 86 -15.48 0.19 7.70
N TYR A 87 -15.39 1.53 7.65
CA TYR A 87 -15.51 2.23 6.39
C TYR A 87 -14.34 1.86 5.47
N VAL A 88 -13.12 1.90 5.99
CA VAL A 88 -11.95 1.59 5.18
C VAL A 88 -12.03 0.15 4.69
N ARG A 89 -12.46 -0.76 5.55
CA ARG A 89 -12.57 -2.14 5.15
C ARG A 89 -13.59 -2.31 4.02
N SER A 90 -14.69 -1.55 4.09
CA SER A 90 -15.68 -1.65 3.04
C SER A 90 -15.15 -1.20 1.69
N ILE A 91 -14.28 -0.18 1.69
CA ILE A 91 -13.66 0.26 0.46
C ILE A 91 -12.71 -0.83 -0.05
N MET A 92 -11.96 -1.44 0.85
CA MET A 92 -11.03 -2.48 0.44
C MET A 92 -11.77 -3.71 -0.08
N MET A 93 -12.99 -3.93 0.35
CA MET A 93 -13.76 -5.07 -0.11
C MET A 93 -14.57 -4.77 -1.35
N SER A 94 -14.48 -3.56 -1.86
CA SER A 94 -15.19 -3.20 -3.08
C SER A 94 -14.71 -4.06 -4.23
N PRO A 95 -15.57 -4.44 -5.15
CA PRO A 95 -15.14 -5.19 -6.32
C PRO A 95 -14.33 -4.35 -7.30
N ASN A 96 -14.33 -3.04 -7.12
CA ASN A 96 -13.55 -2.17 -8.00
C ASN A 96 -12.08 -2.29 -7.67
N PRO A 97 -11.23 -2.77 -8.57
CA PRO A 97 -9.81 -2.93 -8.26
C PRO A 97 -9.07 -1.63 -8.06
N ASP A 98 -9.67 -0.50 -8.45
CA ASP A 98 -9.02 0.77 -8.25
C ASP A 98 -9.45 1.46 -6.97
N ALA A 99 -10.29 0.83 -6.18
CA ALA A 99 -10.70 1.42 -4.92
C ALA A 99 -9.50 1.57 -4.01
N ASN A 100 -9.35 2.72 -3.42
CA ASN A 100 -8.18 3.00 -2.60
C ASN A 100 -8.50 4.00 -1.52
N ILE A 101 -7.59 4.09 -0.56
CA ILE A 101 -7.68 5.05 0.53
C ILE A 101 -6.33 5.76 0.58
N LYS A 102 -6.36 7.03 0.95
CA LYS A 102 -5.16 7.81 1.13
C LYS A 102 -4.98 8.10 2.60
N LEU A 103 -3.82 7.77 3.13
CA LEU A 103 -3.53 8.02 4.55
C LEU A 103 -2.30 8.88 4.65
N ALA A 104 -2.46 10.09 5.15
CA ALA A 104 -1.34 11.01 5.30
C ALA A 104 -0.44 10.52 6.42
N TYR A 105 0.85 10.52 6.20
CA TYR A 105 1.79 10.08 7.21
C TYR A 105 2.85 11.14 7.50
N ASP A 106 2.99 12.15 6.64
CA ASP A 106 4.01 13.15 6.87
C ASP A 106 3.71 14.41 6.03
N GLY A 107 3.03 15.36 6.60
CA GLY A 107 2.76 16.61 5.94
C GLY A 107 1.91 16.42 4.71
N PRO A 108 2.38 16.83 3.54
CA PRO A 108 1.55 16.60 2.35
C PRO A 108 1.69 15.20 1.81
N TRP A 109 2.61 14.40 2.39
CA TRP A 109 2.83 13.06 1.87
C TRP A 109 1.83 12.08 2.43
N TYR A 110 1.34 11.18 1.57
CA TYR A 110 0.40 10.18 2.02
C TYR A 110 0.69 8.86 1.32
N TRP A 111 0.19 7.79 1.90
CA TRP A 111 0.21 6.49 1.26
C TRP A 111 -1.13 6.29 0.59
N LYS A 112 -1.11 5.83 -0.65
CA LYS A 112 -2.32 5.40 -1.31
C LYS A 112 -2.31 3.89 -1.21
N PHE A 113 -3.32 3.30 -0.61
CA PHE A 113 -3.30 1.87 -0.42
C PHE A 113 -4.55 1.23 -0.99
N PHE A 114 -4.40 -0.03 -1.35
CA PHE A 114 -5.42 -0.82 -2.02
C PHE A 114 -5.54 -2.15 -1.31
N ALA A 115 -6.64 -2.84 -1.56
CA ALA A 115 -6.74 -4.21 -1.08
C ALA A 115 -5.75 -5.06 -1.86
N LEU A 116 -5.09 -5.97 -1.17
CA LEU A 116 -4.19 -6.90 -1.82
C LEU A 116 -5.06 -7.92 -2.53
N ARG A 117 -4.90 -8.01 -3.84
CA ARG A 117 -5.70 -8.93 -4.61
C ARG A 117 -4.80 -10.00 -5.18
N HIS A 118 -5.34 -11.18 -5.32
CA HIS A 118 -4.58 -12.26 -5.88
C HIS A 118 -4.52 -12.05 -7.37
N GLN A 119 -3.35 -11.68 -7.82
CA GLN A 119 -3.18 -11.41 -9.23
C GLN A 119 -2.51 -12.54 -9.95
N LEU A 120 -2.33 -13.63 -9.29
CA LEU A 120 -1.57 -14.72 -9.87
C LEU A 120 -2.14 -15.25 -11.13
N HIS A 121 -3.43 -15.23 -11.24
CA HIS A 121 -4.04 -15.78 -12.42
C HIS A 121 -4.07 -14.80 -13.57
N ARG A 122 -3.57 -13.61 -13.38
CA ARG A 122 -3.53 -12.68 -14.44
C ARG A 122 -2.44 -13.03 -15.36
N SER A 123 -2.57 -12.69 -16.59
CA SER A 123 -1.54 -13.02 -17.53
C SER A 123 -0.31 -12.22 -17.23
N PRO A 124 0.83 -12.79 -17.40
CA PRO A 124 2.07 -12.13 -17.10
C PRO A 124 2.30 -10.88 -17.90
N SER A 125 1.83 -10.84 -19.10
CA SER A 125 2.08 -9.69 -19.89
C SER A 125 1.36 -8.49 -19.34
N SER A 126 0.21 -8.67 -18.78
CA SER A 126 -0.48 -7.53 -18.30
C SER A 126 0.17 -7.04 -17.02
N SER A 127 0.79 -7.91 -16.28
CA SER A 127 1.34 -7.45 -15.04
C SER A 127 2.52 -6.54 -15.26
N SER A 128 3.32 -6.78 -16.25
CA SER A 128 4.47 -5.95 -16.43
C SER A 128 4.08 -4.56 -16.84
N SER A 129 3.11 -4.43 -17.68
CA SER A 129 2.79 -3.11 -18.08
C SER A 129 2.10 -2.36 -16.97
N SER A 130 1.35 -3.05 -16.16
CA SER A 130 0.66 -2.33 -15.14
C SER A 130 1.59 -1.79 -14.10
N SER A 131 2.72 -2.39 -13.90
CA SER A 131 3.56 -1.86 -12.88
C SER A 131 4.14 -0.52 -13.23
N SER A 132 4.57 -0.33 -14.42
CA SER A 132 5.08 0.94 -14.74
C SER A 132 3.97 1.98 -14.75
N TYR A 133 2.73 1.60 -15.09
CA TYR A 133 1.70 2.46 -15.06
C TYR A 133 1.36 2.98 -13.73
N ARG A 134 1.43 2.11 -12.77
CA ARG A 134 1.16 2.49 -11.48
C ARG A 134 2.06 3.55 -10.94
N ILE A 135 3.30 3.51 -11.28
CA ILE A 135 4.21 4.48 -10.84
C ILE A 135 3.81 5.83 -11.40
N LYS A 136 3.35 5.86 -12.59
CA LYS A 136 2.97 7.03 -13.13
C LYS A 136 1.79 7.57 -12.44
N ASP A 137 0.88 6.75 -12.10
CA ASP A 137 -0.25 7.16 -11.37
C ASP A 137 0.11 7.83 -10.12
N SER A 138 1.14 7.44 -9.50
CA SER A 138 1.43 8.03 -8.27
C SER A 138 2.01 9.39 -8.42
N GLU A 139 2.43 9.75 -9.56
CA GLU A 139 3.01 10.99 -9.65
C GLU A 139 2.08 12.08 -9.89
N PHE A 140 0.93 11.81 -10.30
CA PHE A 140 0.05 12.83 -10.55
C PHE A 140 0.47 14.21 -10.18
#